data_fa4c9c1595de0bbd01f62961fe40e268
#
_entry.id   fa4c9c1595de0bbd01f62961fe40e268
#
_cell.length_a   1.000
_cell.length_b   1.000
_cell.length_c   1.000
_cell.angle_alpha   90.00
_cell.angle_beta   90.00
_cell.angle_gamma   90.00
#
_symmetry.space_group_name_H-M   'P 1'
#
loop_
_entity.id
_entity.type
_entity.pdbx_description
1 polymer ?
#
loop_
_entity_poly.entity_id
_entity_poly.type
_entity_poly.pdbx_seq_one_letter_code
_entity_poly.pdbx_strand_id
1 'polypeptide(L)'
;MPNTSLYYYNQKSGWTFLPTNNLQNRMVMASNLLSFDAIAIIQDTDPPFVRKVYPANGGNFHYKDVRTISVIVDDYLSGISSDEQTMSMKLDGEPVRYAYQPLKKELYYYLPTPLNAGEHTIEYSLSDQAGNQVSGSTTFRVN
;
A
#
# COMPACT_ATOMS: atom_id res chain seq x y z
N MET A 1 18.37 5.03 -13.01
CA MET A 1 17.32 4.19 -13.68
C MET A 1 16.11 4.20 -12.75
N PRO A 2 15.03 4.85 -13.15
CA PRO A 2 13.83 4.91 -12.32
C PRO A 2 13.23 3.51 -12.15
N ASN A 3 12.65 3.25 -10.99
CA ASN A 3 11.92 2.03 -10.67
C ASN A 3 12.72 0.73 -10.88
N THR A 4 14.05 0.81 -10.83
CA THR A 4 14.96 -0.32 -11.05
C THR A 4 15.62 -0.70 -9.75
N SER A 5 15.55 -1.97 -9.40
CA SER A 5 16.11 -2.51 -8.16
C SER A 5 16.70 -3.90 -8.36
N LEU A 6 17.47 -4.34 -7.38
CA LEU A 6 17.91 -5.74 -7.31
C LEU A 6 16.80 -6.59 -6.70
N TYR A 7 16.64 -7.77 -7.25
CA TYR A 7 15.76 -8.81 -6.73
C TYR A 7 16.55 -10.09 -6.60
N TYR A 8 16.27 -10.85 -5.58
CA TYR A 8 16.77 -12.21 -5.45
C TYR A 8 15.63 -13.21 -5.65
N TYR A 9 15.97 -14.35 -6.20
CA TYR A 9 15.06 -15.47 -6.36
C TYR A 9 15.40 -16.59 -5.39
N ASN A 10 14.38 -17.19 -4.80
CA ASN A 10 14.49 -18.50 -4.19
C ASN A 10 13.21 -19.30 -4.47
N GLN A 11 13.31 -20.63 -4.44
CA GLN A 11 12.20 -21.52 -4.81
C GLN A 11 10.98 -21.37 -3.92
N LYS A 12 11.14 -20.91 -2.69
CA LYS A 12 10.05 -20.79 -1.71
C LYS A 12 9.25 -19.50 -1.87
N SER A 13 9.90 -18.38 -2.11
CA SER A 13 9.29 -17.05 -2.13
C SER A 13 9.24 -16.39 -3.53
N GLY A 14 9.90 -17.00 -4.53
CA GLY A 14 10.02 -16.40 -5.85
C GLY A 14 10.95 -15.19 -5.86
N TRP A 15 10.70 -14.25 -6.75
CA TRP A 15 11.42 -12.99 -6.81
C TRP A 15 11.03 -12.10 -5.64
N THR A 16 12.04 -11.63 -4.92
CA THR A 16 11.88 -10.79 -3.73
C THR A 16 12.72 -9.53 -3.88
N PHE A 17 12.09 -8.39 -3.63
CA PHE A 17 12.73 -7.08 -3.67
C PHE A 17 13.87 -6.98 -2.65
N LEU A 18 14.99 -6.42 -3.08
CA LEU A 18 16.09 -6.01 -2.21
C LEU A 18 16.12 -4.49 -2.13
N PRO A 19 16.09 -3.90 -0.93
CA PRO A 19 16.32 -2.47 -0.77
C PRO A 19 17.62 -2.09 -1.48
N THR A 20 17.50 -1.25 -2.50
CA THR A 20 18.59 -0.97 -3.44
C THR A 20 18.91 0.51 -3.46
N ASN A 21 20.19 0.85 -3.32
CA ASN A 21 20.67 2.20 -3.56
C ASN A 21 21.10 2.34 -5.02
N ASN A 22 20.47 3.24 -5.75
CA ASN A 22 20.88 3.61 -7.10
C ASN A 22 22.04 4.60 -7.03
N LEU A 23 23.22 4.16 -7.45
CA LEU A 23 24.40 5.01 -7.50
C LEU A 23 24.49 5.74 -8.85
N GLN A 24 25.13 6.92 -8.86
CA GLN A 24 25.18 7.79 -10.04
C GLN A 24 25.80 7.15 -11.29
N ASN A 25 26.63 6.14 -11.17
CA ASN A 25 27.39 5.52 -12.25
C ASN A 25 26.72 4.26 -12.83
N ARG A 26 25.41 4.22 -12.93
CA ARG A 26 24.65 3.03 -13.38
C ARG A 26 24.91 1.78 -12.53
N MET A 27 25.30 1.97 -11.30
CA MET A 27 25.48 0.90 -10.32
C MET A 27 24.25 0.80 -9.42
N VAL A 28 23.88 -0.41 -9.09
CA VAL A 28 22.89 -0.74 -8.05
C VAL A 28 23.57 -1.57 -6.97
N MET A 29 23.28 -1.29 -5.72
CA MET A 29 23.87 -1.97 -4.59
C MET A 29 22.80 -2.36 -3.58
N ALA A 30 22.86 -3.59 -3.14
CA ALA A 30 22.09 -4.09 -2.00
C ALA A 30 23.03 -4.74 -0.98
N SER A 31 22.59 -4.82 0.26
CA SER A 31 23.33 -5.45 1.36
C SER A 31 22.45 -6.44 2.11
N ASN A 32 23.06 -7.21 3.00
CA ASN A 32 22.39 -8.19 3.87
C ASN A 32 21.72 -9.36 3.12
N LEU A 33 22.26 -9.76 1.98
CA LEU A 33 21.83 -10.94 1.25
C LEU A 33 22.38 -12.20 1.93
N LEU A 34 21.50 -13.07 2.41
CA LEU A 34 21.89 -14.27 3.15
C LEU A 34 22.04 -15.49 2.24
N SER A 35 21.05 -15.76 1.39
CA SER A 35 21.09 -16.86 0.42
C SER A 35 20.15 -16.59 -0.74
N PHE A 36 20.53 -17.06 -1.92
CA PHE A 36 19.73 -16.88 -3.15
C PHE A 36 20.09 -17.94 -4.18
N ASP A 37 19.15 -18.26 -5.06
CA ASP A 37 19.36 -19.12 -6.23
C ASP A 37 19.76 -18.27 -7.44
N ALA A 38 19.24 -17.04 -7.54
CA ALA A 38 19.56 -16.09 -8.59
C ALA A 38 19.40 -14.65 -8.10
N ILE A 39 20.10 -13.71 -8.75
CA ILE A 39 19.93 -12.26 -8.60
C ILE A 39 19.65 -11.65 -9.97
N ALA A 40 18.74 -10.71 -10.04
CA ALA A 40 18.46 -9.93 -11.23
C ALA A 40 18.27 -8.45 -10.92
N ILE A 41 18.57 -7.60 -11.90
CA ILE A 41 18.13 -6.21 -11.94
C ILE A 41 16.81 -6.19 -12.67
N ILE A 42 15.75 -5.77 -11.98
CA ILE A 42 14.39 -5.73 -12.54
C ILE A 42 13.87 -4.30 -12.42
N GLN A 43 13.18 -3.86 -13.45
CA GLN A 43 12.42 -2.63 -13.44
C GLN A 43 10.95 -2.96 -13.15
N ASP A 44 10.43 -2.41 -12.07
CA ASP A 44 9.02 -2.51 -11.69
C ASP A 44 8.30 -1.24 -12.17
N THR A 45 7.45 -1.38 -13.14
CA THR A 45 6.66 -0.27 -13.70
C THR A 45 5.18 -0.34 -13.36
N ASP A 46 4.75 -1.42 -12.71
CA ASP A 46 3.36 -1.64 -12.38
C ASP A 46 3.05 -1.02 -11.00
N PRO A 47 2.02 -0.19 -10.89
CA PRO A 47 1.62 0.35 -9.59
C PRO A 47 0.97 -0.73 -8.73
N PRO A 48 0.99 -0.56 -7.40
CA PRO A 48 0.22 -1.41 -6.51
C PRO A 48 -1.27 -1.31 -6.84
N PHE A 49 -2.03 -2.31 -6.45
CA PHE A 49 -3.46 -2.36 -6.70
C PHE A 49 -4.27 -2.59 -5.42
N VAL A 50 -5.49 -2.06 -5.42
CA VAL A 50 -6.41 -2.18 -4.29
C VAL A 50 -7.25 -3.42 -4.43
N ARG A 51 -7.20 -4.31 -3.44
CA ARG A 51 -8.03 -5.53 -3.38
C ARG A 51 -9.40 -5.26 -2.80
N LYS A 52 -9.45 -4.41 -1.77
CA LYS A 52 -10.70 -4.16 -1.04
C LYS A 52 -10.63 -2.83 -0.30
N VAL A 53 -11.73 -2.12 -0.27
CA VAL A 53 -11.96 -0.98 0.62
C VAL A 53 -13.16 -1.30 1.51
N TYR A 54 -13.07 -0.94 2.78
CA TYR A 54 -14.20 -1.00 3.71
C TYR A 54 -14.33 0.34 4.44
N PRO A 55 -15.51 0.91 4.50
CA PRO A 55 -16.78 0.51 3.88
C PRO A 55 -16.72 0.48 2.36
N ALA A 56 -17.48 -0.44 1.74
CA ALA A 56 -17.50 -0.62 0.30
C ALA A 56 -18.14 0.55 -0.44
N ASN A 57 -17.65 0.83 -1.64
CA ASN A 57 -18.17 1.91 -2.49
C ASN A 57 -19.66 1.74 -2.80
N GLY A 58 -20.43 2.81 -2.62
CA GLY A 58 -21.89 2.82 -2.81
C GLY A 58 -22.68 2.07 -1.73
N GLY A 59 -22.00 1.54 -0.71
CA GLY A 59 -22.65 0.79 0.37
C GLY A 59 -23.45 1.68 1.33
N ASN A 60 -24.48 1.07 1.95
CA ASN A 60 -25.24 1.67 3.04
C ASN A 60 -24.99 0.88 4.31
N PHE A 61 -24.58 1.53 5.36
CA PHE A 61 -24.18 0.92 6.62
C PHE A 61 -24.91 1.57 7.79
N HIS A 62 -25.21 0.77 8.79
CA HIS A 62 -25.68 1.29 10.06
C HIS A 62 -24.49 1.89 10.85
N TYR A 63 -24.65 3.02 11.51
CA TYR A 63 -23.56 3.74 12.19
C TYR A 63 -22.80 2.89 13.22
N LYS A 64 -23.46 1.87 13.83
CA LYS A 64 -22.82 0.95 14.76
C LYS A 64 -21.90 -0.07 14.11
N ASP A 65 -22.07 -0.32 12.82
CA ASP A 65 -21.34 -1.35 12.09
C ASP A 65 -20.03 -0.81 11.50
N VAL A 66 -19.93 0.51 11.29
CA VAL A 66 -18.71 1.15 10.80
C VAL A 66 -17.86 1.59 11.98
N ARG A 67 -16.90 0.74 12.34
CA ARG A 67 -15.93 1.00 13.41
C ARG A 67 -14.52 1.23 12.91
N THR A 68 -14.27 0.81 11.71
CA THR A 68 -12.95 0.85 11.08
C THR A 68 -13.12 1.22 9.61
N ILE A 69 -12.18 1.95 9.10
CA ILE A 69 -11.97 2.16 7.68
C ILE A 69 -10.72 1.39 7.30
N SER A 70 -10.77 0.63 6.22
CA SER A 70 -9.60 -0.11 5.76
C SER A 70 -9.45 -0.17 4.25
N VAL A 71 -8.20 -0.21 3.80
CA VAL A 71 -7.80 -0.39 2.41
C VAL A 71 -6.79 -1.53 2.35
N ILE A 72 -7.19 -2.64 1.75
CA ILE A 72 -6.31 -3.79 1.51
C ILE A 72 -5.73 -3.66 0.13
N VAL A 73 -4.41 -3.70 0.06
CA VAL A 73 -3.63 -3.46 -1.14
C VAL A 73 -2.71 -4.63 -1.42
N ASP A 74 -2.24 -4.74 -2.64
CA ASP A 74 -1.21 -5.72 -3.01
C ASP A 74 -0.35 -5.17 -4.14
N ASP A 75 0.76 -5.85 -4.36
CA ASP A 75 1.69 -5.54 -5.43
C ASP A 75 2.29 -6.84 -5.97
N TYR A 76 2.57 -6.86 -7.28
CA TYR A 76 3.03 -8.10 -7.94
C TYR A 76 4.53 -8.34 -7.81
N LEU A 77 5.33 -7.28 -7.61
CA LEU A 77 6.77 -7.42 -7.75
C LEU A 77 7.57 -6.78 -6.60
N SER A 78 7.59 -5.46 -6.49
CA SER A 78 8.42 -4.77 -5.49
C SER A 78 7.82 -4.82 -4.08
N GLY A 79 6.52 -5.01 -3.98
CA GLY A 79 5.78 -4.99 -2.72
C GLY A 79 5.46 -3.57 -2.24
N ILE A 80 4.53 -3.48 -1.31
CA ILE A 80 4.06 -2.20 -0.76
C ILE A 80 5.18 -1.54 0.07
N SER A 81 5.40 -0.25 -0.15
CA SER A 81 6.30 0.56 0.68
C SER A 81 5.72 0.67 2.10
N SER A 82 6.58 0.52 3.11
CA SER A 82 6.22 0.77 4.52
C SER A 82 6.54 2.20 4.97
N ASP A 83 7.02 3.04 4.07
CA ASP A 83 7.33 4.43 4.37
C ASP A 83 6.04 5.24 4.49
N GLU A 84 5.77 5.75 5.70
CA GLU A 84 4.58 6.57 5.99
C GLU A 84 4.48 7.83 5.12
N GLN A 85 5.61 8.33 4.59
CA GLN A 85 5.60 9.47 3.67
C GLN A 85 5.03 9.14 2.29
N THR A 86 4.97 7.86 1.94
CA THR A 86 4.42 7.38 0.66
C THR A 86 2.97 6.94 0.76
N MET A 87 2.35 7.09 1.92
CA MET A 87 0.98 6.70 2.19
C MET A 87 0.14 7.87 2.69
N SER A 88 -1.12 7.87 2.36
CA SER A 88 -2.11 8.79 2.94
C SER A 88 -3.49 8.16 3.01
N MET A 89 -4.26 8.58 4.00
CA MET A 89 -5.68 8.27 4.12
C MET A 89 -6.41 9.49 4.65
N LYS A 90 -7.56 9.79 4.04
CA LYS A 90 -8.46 10.86 4.46
C LYS A 90 -9.87 10.34 4.61
N LEU A 91 -10.61 10.92 5.52
CA LEU A 91 -12.04 10.74 5.69
C LEU A 91 -12.71 12.11 5.57
N ASP A 92 -13.64 12.25 4.62
CA ASP A 92 -14.35 13.50 4.33
C ASP A 92 -13.40 14.68 4.08
N GLY A 93 -12.29 14.42 3.39
CA GLY A 93 -11.26 15.40 3.07
C GLY A 93 -10.24 15.67 4.17
N GLU A 94 -10.46 15.19 5.39
CA GLU A 94 -9.56 15.38 6.53
C GLU A 94 -8.58 14.21 6.70
N PRO A 95 -7.28 14.46 6.87
CA PRO A 95 -6.30 13.43 7.13
C PRO A 95 -6.63 12.67 8.43
N VAL A 96 -6.53 11.34 8.39
CA VAL A 96 -6.73 10.48 9.56
C VAL A 96 -5.45 9.80 10.00
N ARG A 97 -5.38 9.44 11.27
CA ARG A 97 -4.26 8.66 11.84
C ARG A 97 -4.46 7.18 11.53
N TYR A 98 -4.09 6.79 10.32
CA TYR A 98 -4.09 5.38 9.93
C TYR A 98 -2.86 4.65 10.47
N ALA A 99 -2.94 3.31 10.47
CA ALA A 99 -1.78 2.44 10.62
C ALA A 99 -1.69 1.49 9.42
N TYR A 100 -0.49 1.07 9.08
CA TYR A 100 -0.26 0.05 8.05
C TYR A 100 0.20 -1.25 8.71
N GLN A 101 -0.45 -2.36 8.35
CA GLN A 101 -0.08 -3.69 8.78
C GLN A 101 0.50 -4.50 7.61
N PRO A 102 1.83 -4.65 7.52
CA PRO A 102 2.49 -5.26 6.37
C PRO A 102 2.06 -6.70 6.08
N LEU A 103 1.86 -7.52 7.12
CA LEU A 103 1.46 -8.93 6.95
C LEU A 103 0.07 -9.09 6.32
N LYS A 104 -0.84 -8.15 6.57
CA LYS A 104 -2.18 -8.11 5.99
C LYS A 104 -2.25 -7.23 4.75
N LYS A 105 -1.20 -6.46 4.48
CA LYS A 105 -1.15 -5.44 3.43
C LYS A 105 -2.34 -4.48 3.53
N GLU A 106 -2.62 -4.01 4.75
CA GLU A 106 -3.82 -3.26 5.09
C GLU A 106 -3.47 -1.92 5.73
N LEU A 107 -3.95 -0.81 5.13
CA LEU A 107 -4.09 0.47 5.81
C LEU A 107 -5.42 0.44 6.55
N TYR A 108 -5.42 0.85 7.82
CA TYR A 108 -6.65 0.91 8.61
C TYR A 108 -6.67 2.09 9.57
N TYR A 109 -7.87 2.56 9.84
CA TYR A 109 -8.15 3.62 10.80
C TYR A 109 -9.34 3.22 11.67
N TYR A 110 -9.12 3.16 12.97
CA TYR A 110 -10.20 2.98 13.95
C TYR A 110 -10.89 4.31 14.23
N LEU A 111 -12.18 4.36 14.01
CA LEU A 111 -12.98 5.54 14.28
C LEU A 111 -13.08 5.78 15.78
N PRO A 112 -12.66 6.94 16.29
CA PRO A 112 -12.74 7.25 17.73
C PRO A 112 -14.20 7.43 18.19
N THR A 113 -15.05 7.87 17.27
CA THR A 113 -16.50 8.06 17.46
C THR A 113 -17.25 7.52 16.25
N PRO A 114 -18.50 7.08 16.42
CA PRO A 114 -19.34 6.73 15.27
C PRO A 114 -19.50 7.89 14.29
N LEU A 115 -19.58 7.56 13.01
CA LEU A 115 -19.88 8.54 11.98
C LEU A 115 -21.33 9.03 12.09
N ASN A 116 -21.55 10.27 11.72
CA ASN A 116 -22.89 10.84 11.61
C ASN A 116 -23.65 10.18 10.45
N ALA A 117 -24.98 10.26 10.48
CA ALA A 117 -25.78 9.86 9.33
C ALA A 117 -25.48 10.79 8.15
N GLY A 118 -25.30 10.21 6.97
CA GLY A 118 -24.99 10.94 5.75
C GLY A 118 -24.02 10.20 4.85
N GLU A 119 -23.54 10.89 3.83
CA GLU A 119 -22.55 10.42 2.89
C GLU A 119 -21.14 10.72 3.41
N HIS A 120 -20.25 9.76 3.29
CA HIS A 120 -18.86 9.85 3.69
C HIS A 120 -17.93 9.39 2.57
N THR A 121 -16.77 10.01 2.48
CA THR A 121 -15.77 9.70 1.45
C THR A 121 -14.45 9.32 2.08
N ILE A 122 -13.88 8.19 1.64
CA ILE A 122 -12.52 7.76 1.95
C ILE A 122 -11.66 8.05 0.73
N GLU A 123 -10.55 8.75 0.93
CA GLU A 123 -9.51 8.93 -0.07
C GLU A 123 -8.23 8.27 0.44
N TYR A 124 -7.50 7.64 -0.47
CA TYR A 124 -6.24 6.98 -0.12
C TYR A 124 -5.22 7.09 -1.24
N SER A 125 -3.95 7.08 -0.86
CA SER A 125 -2.80 7.00 -1.76
C SER A 125 -1.70 6.19 -1.10
N LEU A 126 -0.99 5.38 -1.90
CA LEU A 126 0.16 4.62 -1.43
C LEU A 126 1.07 4.25 -2.59
N SER A 127 2.31 3.88 -2.26
CA SER A 127 3.32 3.48 -3.23
C SER A 127 3.82 2.07 -2.97
N ASP A 128 4.35 1.44 -4.02
CA ASP A 128 5.21 0.28 -3.89
C ASP A 128 6.65 0.68 -3.51
N GLN A 129 7.52 -0.30 -3.35
CA GLN A 129 8.94 -0.05 -3.02
C GLN A 129 9.76 0.43 -4.23
N ALA A 130 9.24 0.29 -5.45
CA ALA A 130 9.86 0.83 -6.66
C ALA A 130 9.48 2.30 -6.93
N GLY A 131 8.49 2.85 -6.20
CA GLY A 131 8.04 4.23 -6.31
C GLY A 131 6.82 4.44 -7.21
N ASN A 132 6.19 3.37 -7.71
CA ASN A 132 4.92 3.51 -8.43
C ASN A 132 3.79 3.75 -7.43
N GLN A 133 2.79 4.56 -7.82
CA GLN A 133 1.71 5.00 -6.95
C GLN A 133 0.35 4.53 -7.41
N VAL A 134 -0.53 4.23 -6.43
CA VAL A 134 -1.96 4.11 -6.61
C VAL A 134 -2.69 5.07 -5.68
N SER A 135 -3.77 5.66 -6.17
CA SER A 135 -4.69 6.46 -5.38
C SER A 135 -6.12 6.14 -5.76
N GLY A 136 -7.03 6.35 -4.84
CA GLY A 136 -8.44 6.11 -5.07
C GLY A 136 -9.34 6.81 -4.07
N SER A 137 -10.63 6.77 -4.36
CA SER A 137 -11.67 7.33 -3.53
C SER A 137 -12.88 6.38 -3.51
N THR A 138 -13.50 6.27 -2.35
CA THR A 138 -14.69 5.43 -2.12
C THR A 138 -15.71 6.24 -1.34
N THR A 139 -16.95 6.26 -1.82
CA THR A 139 -18.06 6.94 -1.15
C THR A 139 -19.07 5.92 -0.63
N PHE A 140 -19.54 6.09 0.60
CA PHE A 140 -20.52 5.23 1.26
C PHE A 140 -21.48 6.06 2.11
N ARG A 141 -22.60 5.47 2.51
CA ARG A 141 -23.62 6.14 3.33
C ARG A 141 -23.79 5.47 4.68
N VAL A 142 -23.95 6.28 5.71
CA VAL A 142 -24.25 5.86 7.08
C VAL A 142 -25.66 6.31 7.45
N ASN A 143 -26.43 5.43 8.11
CA ASN A 143 -27.79 5.69 8.59
C ASN A 143 -28.00 5.18 10.03
#